data_6c85f833e874063d1e0c5c3259854e6d
#
_entry.id   6c85f833e874063d1e0c5c3259854e6d
#
_cell.length_a   1.000
_cell.length_b   1.000
_cell.length_c   1.000
_cell.angle_alpha   90.00
_cell.angle_beta   90.00
_cell.angle_gamma   90.00
#
_symmetry.space_group_name_H-M   'P 1'
#
loop_
_entity.id
_entity.type
_entity.pdbx_description
1 polymer ?
#
loop_
_entity_poly.entity_id
_entity_poly.type
_entity_poly.pdbx_seq_one_letter_code
_entity_poly.pdbx_strand_id
1 'polypeptide(L)' 'MIEVMIERWSQRDGSTDWLWSIWQDGERKHMGGAQADAGSAEMEARAACQQMFGKSPDDVTVL' A
#
# COMPACT_ATOMS: atom_id res chain seq x y z
N MET A 1 -15.25 -3.25 4.01
CA MET A 1 -14.56 -2.69 2.85
C MET A 1 -13.04 -2.74 3.08
N ILE A 2 -12.31 -3.20 2.09
CA ILE A 2 -10.85 -3.28 2.15
C ILE A 2 -10.28 -2.17 1.29
N GLU A 3 -9.42 -1.34 1.88
CA GLU A 3 -8.82 -0.20 1.22
C GLU A 3 -7.30 -0.29 1.28
N VAL A 4 -6.65 0.15 0.20
CA VAL A 4 -5.19 0.27 0.15
C VAL A 4 -4.86 1.74 0.01
N MET A 5 -3.93 2.21 0.84
CA MET A 5 -3.39 3.56 0.73
C MET A 5 -1.93 3.47 0.35
N ILE A 6 -1.53 4.28 -0.61
CA ILE A 6 -0.15 4.35 -1.09
C ILE A 6 0.36 5.76 -0.81
N GLU A 7 1.44 5.86 -0.04
CA GLU A 7 2.00 7.13 0.38
C GLU A 7 3.41 7.31 -0.15
N ARG A 8 3.75 8.54 -0.49
CA ARG A 8 5.09 8.89 -0.94
C ARG A 8 5.83 9.57 0.21
N TRP A 9 7.01 9.04 0.52
CA TRP A 9 7.87 9.59 1.56
C TRP A 9 9.18 10.03 0.96
N SER A 10 9.49 11.33 1.09
CA SER A 10 10.76 11.88 0.63
C SER A 10 11.83 11.70 1.71
N GLN A 11 12.99 11.23 1.29
CA GLN A 11 14.12 11.03 2.19
C GLN A 11 15.08 12.22 2.14
N ARG A 12 15.93 12.33 3.15
CA ARG A 12 16.90 13.41 3.23
C ARG A 12 17.93 13.41 2.11
N ASP A 13 18.22 12.24 1.57
CA ASP A 13 19.18 12.08 0.46
C ASP A 13 18.58 12.40 -0.90
N GLY A 14 17.33 12.83 -0.95
CA GLY A 14 16.64 13.17 -2.19
C GLY A 14 15.90 11.99 -2.83
N SER A 15 16.01 10.80 -2.28
CA SER A 15 15.26 9.66 -2.77
C SER A 15 13.82 9.68 -2.29
N THR A 16 12.96 8.89 -2.94
CA THR A 16 11.56 8.78 -2.58
C THR A 16 11.21 7.32 -2.38
N ASP A 17 10.60 7.02 -1.25
CA ASP A 17 10.06 5.69 -0.98
C ASP A 17 8.56 5.71 -1.10
N TRP A 18 8.00 4.65 -1.65
CA TRP A 18 6.56 4.48 -1.76
C TRP A 18 6.15 3.37 -0.81
N LEU A 19 5.26 3.72 0.13
CA LEU A 19 4.79 2.80 1.17
C LEU A 19 3.32 2.52 0.95
N TRP A 20 2.89 1.34 1.38
CA TRP A 20 1.49 0.98 1.26
C TRP A 20 0.96 0.46 2.60
N SER A 21 -0.34 0.64 2.79
CA SER A 21 -1.04 0.10 3.96
C SER A 21 -2.39 -0.46 3.53
N ILE A 22 -2.83 -1.49 4.24
CA ILE A 22 -4.11 -2.14 4.00
C ILE A 22 -5.02 -1.86 5.20
N TRP A 23 -6.22 -1.38 4.89
CA TRP A 23 -7.21 -1.00 5.89
C TRP A 23 -8.49 -1.80 5.68
N GLN A 24 -9.09 -2.26 6.76
CA GLN A 24 -10.38 -2.93 6.72
C GLN A 24 -11.31 -2.21 7.70
N ASP A 25 -12.40 -1.67 7.17
CA ASP A 25 -13.42 -0.97 7.98
C ASP A 25 -12.82 0.13 8.86
N GLY A 26 -11.87 0.87 8.29
CA GLY A 26 -11.23 1.99 8.98
C GLY A 26 -10.08 1.62 9.90
N GLU A 27 -9.71 0.35 9.98
CA GLU A 27 -8.62 -0.12 10.83
C GLU A 27 -7.46 -0.64 9.98
N ARG A 28 -6.24 -0.15 10.26
CA ARG A 28 -5.05 -0.61 9.55
C ARG A 28 -4.69 -2.03 9.96
N LYS A 29 -4.67 -2.95 8.99
CA LYS A 29 -4.41 -4.36 9.23
C LYS A 29 -2.98 -4.77 8.89
N HIS A 30 -2.38 -4.12 7.91
CA HIS A 30 -1.05 -4.47 7.45
C HIS A 30 -0.43 -3.31 6.72
N MET A 31 0.90 -3.28 6.67
CA MET A 31 1.62 -2.29 5.90
C MET A 31 2.91 -2.89 5.36
N GLY A 32 3.37 -2.33 4.27
CA GLY A 32 4.65 -2.70 3.71
C GLY A 32 5.34 -1.48 3.18
N GLY A 33 6.60 -1.61 2.85
CA GLY A 33 7.29 -0.40 2.56
C GLY A 33 8.34 -0.45 1.48
N ALA A 34 8.90 0.70 1.28
CA ALA A 34 10.09 1.07 0.55
C ALA A 34 10.15 0.51 -0.87
N GLN A 35 9.15 0.83 -1.67
CA GLN A 35 9.17 0.53 -3.08
C GLN A 35 9.69 1.74 -3.87
N ALA A 36 10.25 1.48 -5.05
CA ALA A 36 10.85 2.52 -5.89
C ALA A 36 9.81 3.41 -6.57
N ASP A 37 8.60 2.91 -6.77
CA ASP A 37 7.52 3.66 -7.43
C ASP A 37 6.15 3.22 -6.93
N ALA A 38 5.15 4.01 -7.28
CA ALA A 38 3.78 3.75 -6.85
C ALA A 38 3.22 2.46 -7.43
N GLY A 39 3.57 2.12 -8.66
CA GLY A 39 3.11 0.89 -9.30
C GLY A 39 3.59 -0.36 -8.58
N SER A 40 4.86 -0.38 -8.17
CA SER A 40 5.42 -1.50 -7.40
C SER A 40 4.75 -1.61 -6.04
N ALA A 41 4.48 -0.49 -5.37
CA ALA A 41 3.78 -0.47 -4.10
C ALA A 41 2.36 -1.03 -4.24
N GLU A 42 1.66 -0.64 -5.28
CA GLU A 42 0.31 -1.14 -5.53
C GLU A 42 0.30 -2.65 -5.80
N MET A 43 1.23 -3.13 -6.61
CA MET A 43 1.34 -4.56 -6.91
C MET A 43 1.59 -5.37 -5.64
N GLU A 44 2.49 -4.91 -4.79
CA GLU A 44 2.79 -5.59 -3.53
C GLU A 44 1.59 -5.58 -2.59
N ALA A 45 0.89 -4.43 -2.51
CA ALA A 45 -0.30 -4.31 -1.68
C ALA A 45 -1.42 -5.24 -2.15
N ARG A 46 -1.63 -5.35 -3.46
CA ARG A 46 -2.65 -6.23 -4.01
C ARG A 46 -2.33 -7.70 -3.74
N ALA A 47 -1.06 -8.08 -3.86
CA ALA A 47 -0.63 -9.44 -3.53
C ALA A 47 -0.86 -9.76 -2.06
N ALA A 48 -0.55 -8.80 -1.17
CA ALA A 48 -0.78 -8.96 0.26
C ALA A 48 -2.27 -9.09 0.58
N CYS A 49 -3.13 -8.31 -0.07
CA CYS A 49 -4.58 -8.41 0.08
C CYS A 49 -5.07 -9.81 -0.32
N GLN A 50 -4.57 -10.33 -1.42
CA GLN A 50 -4.94 -11.65 -1.89
C GLN A 50 -4.56 -12.72 -0.88
N GLN A 51 -3.38 -12.61 -0.27
CA GLN A 51 -2.93 -13.57 0.73
C GLN A 51 -3.72 -13.45 2.04
N MET A 52 -4.01 -12.23 2.49
CA MET A 52 -4.67 -12.00 3.77
C MET A 52 -6.18 -12.25 3.72
N PHE A 53 -6.83 -11.83 2.65
CA PHE A 53 -8.29 -11.80 2.55
C PHE A 53 -8.84 -12.68 1.42
N GLY A 54 -7.99 -13.21 0.56
CA GLY A 54 -8.40 -14.02 -0.57
C GLY A 54 -9.10 -13.23 -1.67
N LYS A 55 -8.92 -11.92 -1.70
CA LYS A 55 -9.56 -11.06 -2.72
C LYS A 55 -8.76 -9.78 -2.92
N SER A 56 -9.07 -9.07 -4.00
CA SER A 56 -8.50 -7.76 -4.30
C SER A 56 -9.11 -6.68 -3.40
N PRO A 57 -8.41 -5.57 -3.16
CA PRO A 57 -8.98 -4.47 -2.40
C PRO A 57 -10.15 -3.83 -3.14
N ASP A 58 -11.09 -3.26 -2.40
CA ASP A 58 -12.24 -2.56 -2.96
C ASP A 58 -11.84 -1.19 -3.51
N ASP A 59 -10.81 -0.60 -2.94
CA ASP A 59 -10.34 0.73 -3.34
C ASP A 59 -8.83 0.85 -3.12
N VAL A 60 -8.17 1.61 -4.00
CA VAL A 60 -6.76 1.94 -3.90
C VAL A 60 -6.61 3.44 -4.06
N THR A 61 -6.04 4.09 -3.06
CA THR A 61 -5.81 5.54 -3.07
C THR A 61 -4.32 5.82 -3.07
N VAL A 62 -3.86 6.61 -4.02
CA VAL A 62 -2.48 7.09 -4.07
C VAL A 62 -2.47 8.54 -3.59
N LEU A 63 -1.75 8.78 -2.53
CA LEU A 63 -1.67 10.09 -1.89
C LEU A 63 -0.53 10.94 -2.43
#